data_939969286de3a8f5cae895d980e839ee
#
_entry.id   939969286de3a8f5cae895d980e839ee
#
_cell.length_a   1.000
_cell.length_b   1.000
_cell.length_c   1.000
_cell.angle_alpha   90.00
_cell.angle_beta   90.00
_cell.angle_gamma   90.00
#
_symmetry.space_group_name_H-M   'P 1'
#
loop_
_entity.id
_entity.type
_entity.pdbx_description
1 polymer ?
#
loop_
_entity_poly.entity_id
_entity_poly.type
_entity_poly.pdbx_seq_one_letter_code
_entity_poly.pdbx_strand_id
1 'polypeptide(L)'
;MTDPTRTEPTGFAGNQPQPPDLWARKATETEAKKAVSSTPGWERELLEKLVLGTLAEQRAARRWRNFWRFGWLALITLIIWAAWQRDLSSTSKSTPHTAVVDVKGEIAAGAEASAEFVVAAMKSAFEDPGSQAVVLLINSPGGSPVQAGMINDEITRLKAKHNKPLYAVVEETCASAAYYIAAAADEIYVDKASIVGSIGVLMDGFGFTGTMEKLGV
;
A
#
# COMPACT_ATOMS: atom_id res chain seq x y z
N MET A 1 -34.55 60.07 31.56
CA MET A 1 -34.79 61.32 30.84
C MET A 1 -35.49 60.99 29.55
N THR A 2 -36.80 61.14 29.61
CA THR A 2 -37.81 61.57 28.64
C THR A 2 -38.00 60.79 27.32
N ASP A 3 -39.03 59.97 27.34
CA ASP A 3 -40.04 59.80 26.28
C ASP A 3 -40.54 61.24 25.87
N PRO A 4 -41.02 61.49 24.67
CA PRO A 4 -42.30 61.01 24.12
C PRO A 4 -42.28 60.89 22.58
N THR A 5 -43.17 60.20 21.91
CA THR A 5 -44.56 60.62 21.59
C THR A 5 -45.34 59.56 20.81
N ARG A 6 -46.40 59.27 21.36
CA ARG A 6 -47.61 58.62 20.82
C ARG A 6 -48.25 59.48 19.75
N THR A 7 -48.64 58.87 18.62
CA THR A 7 -49.75 59.33 17.80
C THR A 7 -50.50 58.12 17.24
N GLU A 8 -51.69 57.95 17.72
CA GLU A 8 -52.83 57.26 17.10
C GLU A 8 -53.54 58.20 16.09
N PRO A 9 -54.61 57.73 15.43
CA PRO A 9 -54.85 56.72 14.42
C PRO A 9 -55.61 57.32 13.21
N THR A 10 -55.63 56.62 12.12
CA THR A 10 -56.74 56.85 11.15
C THR A 10 -57.14 55.51 10.53
N GLY A 11 -58.42 55.24 10.69
CA GLY A 11 -59.10 54.05 10.22
C GLY A 11 -59.19 53.98 8.71
N PHE A 12 -59.09 52.77 8.22
CA PHE A 12 -59.61 52.38 6.93
C PHE A 12 -60.50 51.19 7.11
N ALA A 13 -61.81 51.41 6.97
CA ALA A 13 -62.81 50.38 6.75
C ALA A 13 -62.53 49.75 5.38
N GLY A 14 -61.92 48.57 5.35
CA GLY A 14 -61.69 47.76 4.17
C GLY A 14 -62.41 46.41 4.33
N ASN A 15 -63.46 46.29 3.61
CA ASN A 15 -64.22 45.14 3.16
C ASN A 15 -63.56 43.79 3.44
N GLN A 16 -63.97 43.09 4.52
CA GLN A 16 -63.57 41.70 4.77
C GLN A 16 -64.34 40.80 3.79
N PRO A 17 -63.66 39.98 3.00
CA PRO A 17 -64.33 38.94 2.26
C PRO A 17 -64.99 37.95 3.24
N GLN A 18 -66.28 37.66 3.04
CA GLN A 18 -66.99 36.66 3.82
C GLN A 18 -66.28 35.30 3.66
N PRO A 19 -66.15 34.52 4.75
CA PRO A 19 -65.60 33.17 4.68
C PRO A 19 -66.41 32.32 3.72
N PRO A 20 -65.76 31.49 2.88
CA PRO A 20 -66.47 30.62 1.96
C PRO A 20 -67.38 29.64 2.72
N ASP A 21 -68.61 29.52 2.23
CA ASP A 21 -69.64 28.70 2.81
C ASP A 21 -69.18 27.22 2.86
N LEU A 22 -68.79 26.76 4.06
CA LEU A 22 -68.26 25.41 4.30
C LEU A 22 -69.28 24.31 4.01
N TRP A 23 -70.57 24.67 3.90
CA TRP A 23 -71.65 23.73 3.58
C TRP A 23 -71.74 23.46 2.06
N ALA A 24 -71.38 24.42 1.22
CA ALA A 24 -71.36 24.22 -0.22
C ALA A 24 -70.24 23.23 -0.62
N ARG A 25 -69.14 23.21 0.11
CA ARG A 25 -68.05 22.28 -0.11
C ARG A 25 -68.42 20.83 0.22
N LYS A 26 -69.25 20.62 1.25
CA LYS A 26 -69.71 19.27 1.62
C LYS A 26 -70.63 18.66 0.58
N ALA A 27 -71.50 19.48 -0.07
CA ALA A 27 -72.41 19.00 -1.10
C ALA A 27 -71.61 18.50 -2.36
N THR A 28 -70.62 19.24 -2.78
CA THR A 28 -69.76 18.85 -3.94
C THR A 28 -68.86 17.65 -3.64
N GLU A 29 -68.35 17.52 -2.41
CA GLU A 29 -67.61 16.32 -2.01
C GLU A 29 -68.47 15.06 -1.89
N THR A 30 -69.74 15.24 -1.49
CA THR A 30 -70.68 14.11 -1.38
C THR A 30 -71.12 13.62 -2.76
N GLU A 31 -71.34 14.50 -3.72
CA GLU A 31 -71.59 14.12 -5.11
C GLU A 31 -70.41 13.50 -5.82
N ALA A 32 -69.21 14.03 -5.60
CA ALA A 32 -67.97 13.42 -6.11
C ALA A 32 -67.71 12.02 -5.53
N LYS A 33 -67.97 11.83 -4.22
CA LYS A 33 -67.89 10.51 -3.59
C LYS A 33 -68.96 9.53 -4.11
N LYS A 34 -70.17 10.04 -4.45
CA LYS A 34 -71.21 9.20 -4.98
C LYS A 34 -70.98 8.80 -6.43
N ALA A 35 -70.34 9.64 -7.22
CA ALA A 35 -69.94 9.33 -8.60
C ALA A 35 -68.79 8.30 -8.66
N VAL A 36 -67.90 8.27 -7.66
CA VAL A 36 -66.74 7.34 -7.59
C VAL A 36 -67.19 5.95 -7.09
N SER A 37 -68.33 5.84 -6.42
CA SER A 37 -68.80 4.55 -5.82
C SER A 37 -69.61 3.68 -6.76
N SER A 38 -69.81 4.05 -8.02
CA SER A 38 -70.80 3.36 -8.90
C SER A 38 -70.22 2.26 -9.81
N THR A 39 -68.93 1.94 -9.70
CA THR A 39 -68.35 0.77 -10.37
C THR A 39 -67.58 -0.11 -9.36
N PRO A 40 -68.19 -1.21 -8.91
CA PRO A 40 -67.47 -2.12 -8.00
C PRO A 40 -66.38 -2.83 -8.75
N GLY A 41 -65.14 -2.49 -8.45
CA GLY A 41 -63.96 -3.17 -9.00
C GLY A 41 -62.78 -2.30 -9.40
N TRP A 42 -62.99 -1.03 -9.74
CA TRP A 42 -61.95 -0.13 -10.19
C TRP A 42 -60.85 0.13 -9.11
N GLU A 43 -61.24 0.16 -7.84
CA GLU A 43 -60.29 0.33 -6.73
C GLU A 43 -59.35 -0.88 -6.60
N ARG A 44 -59.88 -2.08 -6.78
CA ARG A 44 -59.07 -3.31 -6.78
C ARG A 44 -58.14 -3.38 -7.97
N GLU A 45 -58.61 -2.98 -9.14
CA GLU A 45 -57.81 -2.97 -10.35
C GLU A 45 -56.69 -1.92 -10.28
N LEU A 46 -56.91 -0.74 -9.70
CA LEU A 46 -55.87 0.26 -9.42
C LEU A 46 -54.86 -0.22 -8.38
N LEU A 47 -55.33 -0.82 -7.29
CA LEU A 47 -54.43 -1.38 -6.26
C LEU A 47 -53.59 -2.52 -6.83
N GLU A 48 -54.16 -3.38 -7.63
CA GLU A 48 -53.48 -4.50 -8.27
C GLU A 48 -52.40 -3.99 -9.24
N LYS A 49 -52.71 -2.99 -10.08
CA LYS A 49 -51.75 -2.36 -10.99
C LYS A 49 -50.60 -1.64 -10.25
N LEU A 50 -50.92 -0.95 -9.14
CA LEU A 50 -49.91 -0.28 -8.33
C LEU A 50 -48.98 -1.27 -7.60
N VAL A 51 -49.58 -2.32 -7.01
CA VAL A 51 -48.80 -3.35 -6.30
C VAL A 51 -47.94 -4.17 -7.26
N LEU A 52 -48.48 -4.56 -8.40
CA LEU A 52 -47.71 -5.30 -9.41
C LEU A 52 -46.62 -4.44 -10.05
N GLY A 53 -46.88 -3.14 -10.27
CA GLY A 53 -45.88 -2.19 -10.76
C GLY A 53 -44.70 -2.02 -9.82
N THR A 54 -44.98 -1.82 -8.53
CA THR A 54 -43.88 -1.64 -7.52
C THR A 54 -43.08 -2.92 -7.31
N LEU A 55 -43.69 -4.09 -7.40
CA LEU A 55 -42.99 -5.38 -7.30
C LEU A 55 -42.10 -5.65 -8.52
N ALA A 56 -42.52 -5.25 -9.71
CA ALA A 56 -41.73 -5.37 -10.93
C ALA A 56 -40.50 -4.47 -10.90
N GLU A 57 -40.62 -3.22 -10.46
CA GLU A 57 -39.51 -2.28 -10.31
C GLU A 57 -38.53 -2.72 -9.24
N GLN A 58 -38.99 -3.23 -8.11
CA GLN A 58 -38.10 -3.74 -7.06
C GLN A 58 -37.29 -4.97 -7.52
N ARG A 59 -37.88 -5.83 -8.33
CA ARG A 59 -37.18 -6.99 -8.91
C ARG A 59 -36.11 -6.54 -9.93
N ALA A 60 -36.41 -5.56 -10.76
CA ALA A 60 -35.44 -4.99 -11.70
C ALA A 60 -34.28 -4.29 -10.97
N ALA A 61 -34.57 -3.48 -9.95
CA ALA A 61 -33.54 -2.81 -9.15
C ALA A 61 -32.65 -3.78 -8.37
N ARG A 62 -33.20 -4.90 -7.86
CA ARG A 62 -32.40 -5.96 -7.21
C ARG A 62 -31.51 -6.69 -8.20
N ARG A 63 -32.00 -7.02 -9.39
CA ARG A 63 -31.21 -7.64 -10.47
C ARG A 63 -30.07 -6.73 -10.91
N TRP A 64 -30.33 -5.43 -11.07
CA TRP A 64 -29.33 -4.44 -11.45
C TRP A 64 -28.21 -4.27 -10.40
N ARG A 65 -28.56 -4.19 -9.09
CA ARG A 65 -27.60 -4.14 -8.00
C ARG A 65 -26.76 -5.40 -7.91
N ASN A 66 -27.38 -6.56 -8.07
CA ASN A 66 -26.65 -7.83 -8.06
C ASN A 66 -25.73 -7.96 -9.27
N PHE A 67 -26.18 -7.55 -10.46
CA PHE A 67 -25.33 -7.50 -11.66
C PHE A 67 -24.07 -6.66 -11.45
N TRP A 68 -24.21 -5.47 -10.88
CA TRP A 68 -23.06 -4.61 -10.55
C TRP A 68 -22.18 -5.23 -9.46
N ARG A 69 -22.76 -5.86 -8.44
CA ARG A 69 -21.97 -6.53 -7.39
C ARG A 69 -21.15 -7.70 -7.95
N PHE A 70 -21.77 -8.53 -8.76
CA PHE A 70 -21.06 -9.63 -9.42
C PHE A 70 -20.06 -9.13 -10.47
N GLY A 71 -20.38 -8.06 -11.18
CA GLY A 71 -19.44 -7.39 -12.10
C GLY A 71 -18.20 -6.87 -11.40
N TRP A 72 -18.36 -6.21 -10.25
CA TRP A 72 -17.24 -5.75 -9.44
C TRP A 72 -16.42 -6.91 -8.84
N LEU A 73 -17.07 -7.95 -8.34
CA LEU A 73 -16.38 -9.15 -7.85
C LEU A 73 -15.59 -9.82 -8.97
N ALA A 74 -16.18 -9.99 -10.15
CA ALA A 74 -15.49 -10.55 -11.31
C ALA A 74 -14.30 -9.69 -11.75
N LEU A 75 -14.45 -8.35 -11.71
CA LEU A 75 -13.35 -7.44 -12.02
C LEU A 75 -12.21 -7.55 -10.99
N ILE A 76 -12.54 -7.60 -9.70
CA ILE A 76 -11.54 -7.75 -8.62
C ILE A 76 -10.82 -9.09 -8.73
N THR A 77 -11.56 -10.19 -8.96
CA THR A 77 -10.94 -11.51 -9.14
C THR A 77 -10.07 -11.57 -10.39
N LEU A 78 -10.47 -10.89 -11.46
CA LEU A 78 -9.67 -10.79 -12.69
C LEU A 78 -8.40 -9.96 -12.46
N ILE A 79 -8.47 -8.87 -11.69
CA ILE A 79 -7.29 -8.07 -11.33
C ILE A 79 -6.33 -8.87 -10.45
N ILE A 80 -6.85 -9.58 -9.44
CA ILE A 80 -6.04 -10.45 -8.57
C ILE A 80 -5.40 -11.58 -9.38
N TRP A 81 -6.15 -12.20 -10.27
CA TRP A 81 -5.64 -13.25 -11.15
C TRP A 81 -4.58 -12.73 -12.13
N ALA A 82 -4.79 -11.54 -12.71
CA ALA A 82 -3.81 -10.89 -13.58
C ALA A 82 -2.54 -10.45 -12.82
N ALA A 83 -2.66 -10.01 -11.57
CA ALA A 83 -1.52 -9.72 -10.70
C ALA A 83 -0.74 -11.00 -10.38
N TRP A 84 -1.42 -12.10 -10.06
CA TRP A 84 -0.80 -13.41 -9.84
C TRP A 84 -0.11 -13.95 -11.09
N GLN A 85 -0.71 -13.75 -12.27
CA GLN A 85 -0.08 -14.12 -13.54
C GLN A 85 1.20 -13.30 -13.81
N ARG A 86 1.25 -12.04 -13.39
CA ARG A 86 2.45 -11.20 -13.52
C ARG A 86 3.61 -11.72 -12.66
N ASP A 87 3.33 -12.14 -11.42
CA ASP A 87 4.35 -12.75 -10.57
C ASP A 87 4.83 -14.11 -11.09
N LEU A 88 3.94 -14.90 -11.70
CA LEU A 88 4.31 -16.16 -12.35
C LEU A 88 4.98 -15.96 -13.73
N SER A 89 4.76 -14.82 -14.38
CA SER A 89 5.33 -14.52 -15.71
C SER A 89 6.69 -13.83 -15.64
N SER A 90 7.17 -13.46 -14.45
CA SER A 90 8.54 -12.98 -14.24
C SER A 90 9.60 -14.08 -14.47
N THR A 91 9.18 -15.33 -14.71
CA THR A 91 9.99 -16.36 -15.40
C THR A 91 10.02 -16.12 -16.91
N SER A 92 10.05 -14.85 -17.35
CA SER A 92 10.42 -14.57 -18.74
C SER A 92 11.81 -15.16 -18.94
N LYS A 93 12.01 -15.88 -20.04
CA LYS A 93 13.34 -16.32 -20.48
C LYS A 93 14.21 -15.06 -20.51
N SER A 94 14.86 -14.80 -19.39
CA SER A 94 15.75 -13.66 -19.22
C SER A 94 16.91 -13.89 -20.20
N THR A 95 17.18 -12.91 -21.04
CA THR A 95 18.36 -12.96 -21.91
C THR A 95 19.60 -13.16 -21.04
N PRO A 96 20.59 -13.92 -21.50
CA PRO A 96 21.82 -14.11 -20.75
C PRO A 96 22.41 -12.76 -20.30
N HIS A 97 22.63 -12.58 -19.01
CA HIS A 97 23.17 -11.36 -18.42
C HIS A 97 24.02 -11.66 -17.19
N THR A 98 24.73 -10.68 -16.71
CA THR A 98 25.41 -10.68 -15.41
C THR A 98 24.57 -9.86 -14.42
N ALA A 99 24.21 -10.46 -13.31
CA ALA A 99 23.51 -9.74 -12.24
C ALA A 99 24.49 -8.96 -11.39
N VAL A 100 24.16 -7.73 -11.04
CA VAL A 100 24.99 -6.88 -10.17
C VAL A 100 24.22 -6.63 -8.88
N VAL A 101 24.90 -6.83 -7.76
CA VAL A 101 24.39 -6.56 -6.41
C VAL A 101 25.28 -5.52 -5.75
N ASP A 102 24.69 -4.40 -5.37
CA ASP A 102 25.39 -3.31 -4.70
C ASP A 102 25.54 -3.59 -3.19
N VAL A 103 26.73 -3.32 -2.67
CA VAL A 103 27.04 -3.30 -1.22
C VAL A 103 27.67 -1.95 -0.90
N LYS A 104 26.82 -0.96 -0.60
CA LYS A 104 27.23 0.43 -0.42
C LYS A 104 26.96 0.95 0.98
N GLY A 105 27.92 1.71 1.53
CA GLY A 105 27.82 2.31 2.86
C GLY A 105 28.14 1.34 3.99
N GLU A 106 27.76 1.72 5.20
CA GLU A 106 28.03 0.94 6.42
C GLU A 106 27.20 -0.34 6.49
N ILE A 107 27.85 -1.46 6.83
CA ILE A 107 27.20 -2.75 7.02
C ILE A 107 26.63 -2.81 8.44
N ALA A 108 25.34 -2.50 8.59
CA ALA A 108 24.68 -2.45 9.88
C ALA A 108 23.22 -2.92 9.75
N ALA A 109 22.62 -3.34 10.87
CA ALA A 109 21.20 -3.68 10.90
C ALA A 109 20.34 -2.46 10.54
N GLY A 110 19.44 -2.60 9.57
CA GLY A 110 18.56 -1.54 9.08
C GLY A 110 19.22 -0.54 8.12
N ALA A 111 20.53 -0.69 7.82
CA ALA A 111 21.19 0.08 6.77
C ALA A 111 20.95 -0.52 5.39
N GLU A 112 21.29 0.21 4.34
CA GLU A 112 21.18 -0.23 2.95
C GLU A 112 22.01 -1.49 2.69
N ALA A 113 23.22 -1.58 3.27
CA ALA A 113 24.10 -2.75 3.21
C ALA A 113 23.85 -3.75 4.36
N SER A 114 22.62 -3.84 4.88
CA SER A 114 22.28 -4.86 5.88
C SER A 114 22.21 -6.25 5.26
N ALA A 115 22.38 -7.28 6.11
CA ALA A 115 22.26 -8.66 5.66
C ALA A 115 20.89 -8.95 5.06
N GLU A 116 19.82 -8.33 5.57
CA GLU A 116 18.47 -8.52 5.05
C GLU A 116 18.36 -8.13 3.57
N PHE A 117 18.85 -6.94 3.20
CA PHE A 117 18.74 -6.45 1.82
C PHE A 117 19.74 -7.13 0.89
N VAL A 118 20.99 -7.26 1.32
CA VAL A 118 22.05 -7.86 0.50
C VAL A 118 21.76 -9.35 0.24
N VAL A 119 21.33 -10.11 1.25
CA VAL A 119 20.93 -11.52 1.09
C VAL A 119 19.73 -11.67 0.16
N ALA A 120 18.72 -10.79 0.28
CA ALA A 120 17.57 -10.82 -0.62
C ALA A 120 17.97 -10.55 -2.08
N ALA A 121 18.84 -9.55 -2.32
CA ALA A 121 19.35 -9.24 -3.64
C ALA A 121 20.20 -10.39 -4.20
N MET A 122 21.07 -10.99 -3.38
CA MET A 122 21.88 -12.14 -3.76
C MET A 122 21.02 -13.34 -4.15
N LYS A 123 19.99 -13.66 -3.38
CA LYS A 123 19.04 -14.73 -3.73
C LYS A 123 18.41 -14.46 -5.08
N SER A 124 17.90 -13.26 -5.30
CA SER A 124 17.30 -12.88 -6.59
C SER A 124 18.28 -13.04 -7.74
N ALA A 125 19.54 -12.59 -7.58
CA ALA A 125 20.59 -12.69 -8.60
C ALA A 125 20.96 -14.16 -8.92
N PHE A 126 21.10 -15.02 -7.91
CA PHE A 126 21.43 -16.42 -8.10
C PHE A 126 20.27 -17.26 -8.62
N GLU A 127 19.04 -16.94 -8.25
CA GLU A 127 17.83 -17.68 -8.65
C GLU A 127 17.34 -17.28 -10.04
N ASP A 128 17.78 -16.15 -10.59
CA ASP A 128 17.43 -15.74 -11.95
C ASP A 128 18.03 -16.70 -12.99
N PRO A 129 17.21 -17.38 -13.80
CA PRO A 129 17.70 -18.33 -14.80
C PRO A 129 18.52 -17.70 -15.93
N GLY A 130 18.39 -16.39 -16.17
CA GLY A 130 19.16 -15.65 -17.16
C GLY A 130 20.52 -15.17 -16.66
N SER A 131 20.70 -15.10 -15.36
CA SER A 131 21.95 -14.69 -14.74
C SER A 131 23.01 -15.79 -14.94
N GLN A 132 24.09 -15.46 -15.67
CA GLN A 132 25.20 -16.37 -15.92
C GLN A 132 26.32 -16.22 -14.87
N ALA A 133 26.43 -15.05 -14.28
CA ALA A 133 27.38 -14.71 -13.23
C ALA A 133 26.77 -13.63 -12.32
N VAL A 134 27.29 -13.53 -11.10
CA VAL A 134 26.90 -12.48 -10.16
C VAL A 134 28.13 -11.63 -9.85
N VAL A 135 27.94 -10.32 -9.78
CA VAL A 135 28.95 -9.34 -9.38
C VAL A 135 28.50 -8.63 -8.11
N LEU A 136 29.33 -8.62 -7.10
CA LEU A 136 29.20 -7.74 -5.93
C LEU A 136 29.93 -6.45 -6.22
N LEU A 137 29.22 -5.34 -6.35
CA LEU A 137 29.82 -4.01 -6.48
C LEU A 137 29.92 -3.39 -5.09
N ILE A 138 31.15 -3.27 -4.58
CA ILE A 138 31.41 -2.94 -3.18
C ILE A 138 32.00 -1.55 -3.04
N ASN A 139 31.35 -0.70 -2.23
CA ASN A 139 31.89 0.56 -1.74
C ASN A 139 31.49 0.77 -0.28
N SER A 140 32.21 0.14 0.64
CA SER A 140 31.86 0.07 2.05
C SER A 140 33.07 0.16 2.97
N PRO A 141 33.02 0.97 4.03
CA PRO A 141 34.03 1.01 5.06
C PRO A 141 34.00 -0.21 6.01
N GLY A 142 33.01 -1.10 5.85
CA GLY A 142 32.77 -2.21 6.76
C GLY A 142 31.62 -1.93 7.72
N GLY A 143 31.67 -2.52 8.89
CA GLY A 143 30.63 -2.40 9.92
C GLY A 143 30.48 -3.67 10.75
N SER A 144 29.27 -4.12 10.99
CA SER A 144 28.95 -5.25 11.86
C SER A 144 29.50 -6.59 11.33
N PRO A 145 30.38 -7.27 12.08
CA PRO A 145 30.87 -8.60 11.71
C PRO A 145 29.75 -9.66 11.64
N VAL A 146 28.70 -9.49 12.44
CA VAL A 146 27.54 -10.41 12.44
C VAL A 146 26.78 -10.31 11.12
N GLN A 147 26.51 -9.09 10.67
CA GLN A 147 25.83 -8.87 9.38
C GLN A 147 26.68 -9.42 8.23
N ALA A 148 27.99 -9.17 8.25
CA ALA A 148 28.91 -9.68 7.24
C ALA A 148 28.99 -11.20 7.23
N GLY A 149 29.01 -11.84 8.40
CA GLY A 149 28.97 -13.30 8.54
C GLY A 149 27.72 -13.90 7.91
N MET A 150 26.53 -13.32 8.18
CA MET A 150 25.27 -13.77 7.58
C MET A 150 25.29 -13.67 6.05
N ILE A 151 25.87 -12.59 5.50
CA ILE A 151 26.00 -12.41 4.06
C ILE A 151 26.99 -13.43 3.48
N ASN A 152 28.16 -13.62 4.09
CA ASN A 152 29.18 -14.54 3.64
C ASN A 152 28.68 -16.00 3.63
N ASP A 153 28.00 -16.43 4.69
CA ASP A 153 27.43 -17.77 4.80
C ASP A 153 26.38 -18.00 3.70
N GLU A 154 25.52 -17.02 3.45
CA GLU A 154 24.52 -17.13 2.39
C GLU A 154 25.12 -17.15 0.99
N ILE A 155 26.16 -16.33 0.73
CA ILE A 155 26.91 -16.38 -0.53
C ILE A 155 27.47 -17.78 -0.76
N THR A 156 28.13 -18.35 0.26
CA THR A 156 28.72 -19.70 0.19
C THR A 156 27.63 -20.74 -0.12
N ARG A 157 26.48 -20.62 0.53
CA ARG A 157 25.33 -21.51 0.30
C ARG A 157 24.76 -21.38 -1.12
N LEU A 158 24.61 -20.15 -1.62
CA LEU A 158 24.06 -19.87 -2.95
C LEU A 158 25.02 -20.33 -4.05
N LYS A 159 26.31 -20.12 -3.90
CA LYS A 159 27.35 -20.63 -4.84
C LYS A 159 27.28 -22.14 -4.95
N ALA A 160 27.23 -22.84 -3.82
CA ALA A 160 27.13 -24.31 -3.79
C ALA A 160 25.82 -24.83 -4.45
N LYS A 161 24.70 -24.10 -4.26
CA LYS A 161 23.39 -24.49 -4.81
C LYS A 161 23.26 -24.26 -6.31
N HIS A 162 23.73 -23.12 -6.80
CA HIS A 162 23.46 -22.67 -8.19
C HIS A 162 24.66 -22.85 -9.12
N ASN A 163 25.85 -23.11 -8.60
CA ASN A 163 27.09 -23.27 -9.36
C ASN A 163 27.37 -22.12 -10.34
N LYS A 164 27.07 -20.88 -9.91
CA LYS A 164 27.32 -19.66 -10.68
C LYS A 164 28.56 -18.96 -10.11
N PRO A 165 29.44 -18.41 -10.97
CA PRO A 165 30.59 -17.64 -10.50
C PRO A 165 30.14 -16.33 -9.87
N LEU A 166 30.84 -15.95 -8.79
CA LEU A 166 30.66 -14.69 -8.08
C LEU A 166 31.96 -13.89 -8.11
N TYR A 167 31.89 -12.66 -8.57
CA TYR A 167 33.01 -11.74 -8.61
C TYR A 167 32.74 -10.55 -7.69
N ALA A 168 33.74 -10.13 -6.93
CA ALA A 168 33.70 -8.88 -6.18
C ALA A 168 34.46 -7.79 -6.95
N VAL A 169 33.80 -6.67 -7.17
CA VAL A 169 34.41 -5.47 -7.79
C VAL A 169 34.35 -4.35 -6.77
N VAL A 170 35.54 -3.82 -6.45
CA VAL A 170 35.66 -2.76 -5.46
C VAL A 170 35.71 -1.41 -6.16
N GLU A 171 34.83 -0.50 -5.77
CA GLU A 171 34.87 0.90 -6.24
C GLU A 171 35.98 1.65 -5.50
N GLU A 172 35.70 2.35 -4.42
CA GLU A 172 36.68 3.15 -3.67
C GLU A 172 37.18 2.42 -2.42
N THR A 173 36.27 1.78 -1.67
CA THR A 173 36.56 1.19 -0.37
C THR A 173 35.94 -0.18 -0.20
N CYS A 174 36.74 -1.13 0.27
CA CYS A 174 36.28 -2.46 0.71
C CYS A 174 37.05 -2.86 1.96
N ALA A 175 36.61 -2.38 3.12
CA ALA A 175 37.38 -2.50 4.36
C ALA A 175 36.62 -3.35 5.40
N SER A 176 37.38 -4.04 6.26
CA SER A 176 36.88 -4.75 7.43
C SER A 176 35.74 -5.77 7.07
N ALA A 177 34.52 -5.59 7.57
CA ALA A 177 33.37 -6.43 7.28
C ALA A 177 33.04 -6.54 5.79
N ALA A 178 33.30 -5.48 5.00
CA ALA A 178 33.12 -5.52 3.54
C ALA A 178 34.11 -6.45 2.87
N TYR A 179 35.37 -6.42 3.30
CA TYR A 179 36.37 -7.36 2.81
C TYR A 179 36.04 -8.81 3.19
N TYR A 180 35.48 -9.03 4.36
CA TYR A 180 35.02 -10.37 4.75
C TYR A 180 33.91 -10.90 3.83
N ILE A 181 33.00 -10.04 3.37
CA ILE A 181 32.00 -10.38 2.35
C ILE A 181 32.68 -10.66 1.00
N ALA A 182 33.60 -9.77 0.56
CA ALA A 182 34.31 -9.91 -0.70
C ALA A 182 35.11 -11.21 -0.78
N ALA A 183 35.65 -11.68 0.35
CA ALA A 183 36.44 -12.93 0.43
C ALA A 183 35.62 -14.19 0.10
N ALA A 184 34.28 -14.13 0.08
CA ALA A 184 33.43 -15.23 -0.38
C ALA A 184 33.34 -15.32 -1.91
N ALA A 185 33.79 -14.29 -2.66
CA ALA A 185 33.84 -14.31 -4.11
C ALA A 185 34.92 -15.26 -4.65
N ASP A 186 34.80 -15.63 -5.92
CA ASP A 186 35.79 -16.44 -6.59
C ASP A 186 37.05 -15.59 -6.94
N GLU A 187 36.80 -14.33 -7.32
CA GLU A 187 37.86 -13.36 -7.60
C GLU A 187 37.45 -11.98 -7.11
N ILE A 188 38.45 -11.18 -6.71
CA ILE A 188 38.26 -9.80 -6.24
C ILE A 188 39.02 -8.86 -7.17
N TYR A 189 38.30 -7.94 -7.79
CA TYR A 189 38.84 -6.92 -8.69
C TYR A 189 38.87 -5.58 -7.97
N VAL A 190 40.03 -4.94 -7.97
CA VAL A 190 40.26 -3.66 -7.28
C VAL A 190 40.99 -2.68 -8.18
N ASP A 191 40.73 -1.39 -8.04
CA ASP A 191 41.62 -0.36 -8.62
C ASP A 191 42.85 -0.17 -7.74
N LYS A 192 43.94 0.27 -8.35
CA LYS A 192 45.19 0.57 -7.63
C LYS A 192 45.08 1.63 -6.54
N ALA A 193 44.06 2.46 -6.60
CA ALA A 193 43.75 3.51 -5.63
C ALA A 193 42.68 3.11 -4.62
N SER A 194 42.04 1.94 -4.78
CA SER A 194 41.04 1.48 -3.84
C SER A 194 41.66 1.13 -2.47
N ILE A 195 40.93 1.43 -1.42
CA ILE A 195 41.30 1.08 -0.04
C ILE A 195 40.70 -0.28 0.27
N VAL A 196 41.57 -1.30 0.43
CA VAL A 196 41.15 -2.68 0.66
C VAL A 196 41.88 -3.27 1.87
N GLY A 197 41.17 -4.07 2.66
CA GLY A 197 41.75 -4.74 3.82
C GLY A 197 41.16 -4.25 5.14
N SER A 198 41.93 -3.61 5.99
CA SER A 198 41.52 -3.22 7.35
C SER A 198 40.89 -4.41 8.13
N ILE A 199 41.59 -5.56 8.08
CA ILE A 199 41.13 -6.81 8.69
C ILE A 199 41.48 -6.75 10.18
N GLY A 200 40.47 -6.48 11.02
CA GLY A 200 40.67 -6.43 12.45
C GLY A 200 39.57 -5.68 13.17
N VAL A 201 39.68 -5.71 14.49
CA VAL A 201 38.82 -4.97 15.41
C VAL A 201 39.72 -4.08 16.26
N LEU A 202 39.45 -2.80 16.26
CA LEU A 202 40.09 -1.84 17.15
C LEU A 202 39.16 -1.58 18.34
N MET A 203 39.76 -1.57 19.53
CA MET A 203 39.04 -1.20 20.74
C MET A 203 39.95 -0.23 21.53
N ASP A 204 39.58 1.03 21.49
CA ASP A 204 40.26 2.05 22.25
C ASP A 204 39.67 2.14 23.66
N GLY A 205 40.54 2.26 24.65
CA GLY A 205 40.13 2.40 26.03
C GLY A 205 41.11 3.23 26.84
N PHE A 206 40.64 3.83 27.89
CA PHE A 206 41.47 4.54 28.83
C PHE A 206 41.97 3.60 29.94
N GLY A 207 43.27 3.48 30.12
CA GLY A 207 43.88 2.77 31.23
C GLY A 207 43.96 3.66 32.47
N PHE A 208 43.35 3.27 33.55
CA PHE A 208 43.40 3.97 34.83
C PHE A 208 44.34 3.29 35.85
N THR A 209 45.06 2.26 35.46
CA THR A 209 45.93 1.47 36.35
C THR A 209 46.92 2.34 37.14
N GLY A 210 47.59 3.30 36.52
CA GLY A 210 48.53 4.18 37.21
C GLY A 210 47.84 5.18 38.18
N THR A 211 46.57 5.49 37.97
CA THR A 211 45.77 6.31 38.89
C THR A 211 45.28 5.49 40.07
N MET A 212 44.82 4.25 39.78
CA MET A 212 44.35 3.29 40.79
C MET A 212 45.50 2.96 41.80
N GLU A 213 46.73 2.70 41.25
CA GLU A 213 47.90 2.46 42.08
C GLU A 213 48.24 3.63 42.99
N LYS A 214 48.16 4.87 42.49
CA LYS A 214 48.38 6.10 43.31
C LYS A 214 47.31 6.30 44.37
N LEU A 215 46.12 5.78 44.16
CA LEU A 215 44.99 5.88 45.12
C LEU A 215 44.96 4.67 46.07
N GLY A 216 45.84 3.67 45.89
CA GLY A 216 45.92 2.48 46.73
C GLY A 216 44.79 1.49 46.44
N VAL A 217 44.23 1.46 45.24
CA VAL A 217 43.16 0.55 44.79
C VAL A 217 43.75 -0.52 43.89
#